data_09f21823cefb83b6a4eb61889a4b6ca1
#
_entry.id   09f21823cefb83b6a4eb61889a4b6ca1
#
_cell.length_a   1.000
_cell.length_b   1.000
_cell.length_c   1.000
_cell.angle_alpha   90.00
_cell.angle_beta   90.00
_cell.angle_gamma   90.00
#
_symmetry.space_group_name_H-M   'P 1'
#
loop_
_entity.id
_entity.type
_entity.pdbx_description
1 polymer ?
#
loop_
_entity_poly.entity_id
_entity_poly.type
_entity_poly.pdbx_seq_one_letter_code
_entity_poly.pdbx_strand_id
1 'polypeptide(L)'
;MSRFIFPFFVISSLLFAGGCAAIIAGGATGTQKLLEYTFENVAKKTFTSKIMTVRDVSIEALDQMGLSHEKTGQTGTGFEILAGTKGLTVEIEIEQVTGQVSRVTVNAKRGWFRKDYATAKEILKRMELLINRQITQAMKSSREDDGPLILLIP
;
A
#
# COMPACT_ATOMS: atom_id res chain seq x y z
N MET A 1 48.20 -38.88 19.12
CA MET A 1 47.01 -38.83 18.26
C MET A 1 46.25 -37.55 18.55
N SER A 2 46.74 -36.38 18.13
CA SER A 2 46.04 -35.12 18.39
C SER A 2 46.60 -33.98 17.50
N ARG A 3 46.64 -34.20 16.18
CA ARG A 3 47.17 -33.16 15.26
C ARG A 3 46.29 -32.91 14.03
N PHE A 4 45.04 -33.44 13.98
CA PHE A 4 44.16 -33.31 12.79
C PHE A 4 42.88 -32.51 13.03
N ILE A 5 42.66 -31.92 14.22
CA ILE A 5 41.41 -31.21 14.54
C ILE A 5 41.48 -29.71 14.21
N PHE A 6 42.68 -29.14 14.05
CA PHE A 6 42.87 -27.69 13.85
C PHE A 6 42.52 -27.15 12.46
N PRO A 7 42.64 -27.88 11.33
CA PRO A 7 42.29 -27.29 10.02
C PRO A 7 40.79 -27.27 9.77
N PHE A 8 39.98 -28.05 10.49
CA PHE A 8 38.53 -28.10 10.23
C PHE A 8 37.76 -26.88 10.78
N PHE A 9 38.31 -26.23 11.81
CA PHE A 9 37.68 -25.05 12.42
C PHE A 9 37.91 -23.75 11.64
N VAL A 10 38.96 -23.66 10.85
CA VAL A 10 39.29 -22.46 10.07
C VAL A 10 38.42 -22.36 8.78
N ILE A 11 37.99 -23.49 8.23
CA ILE A 11 37.19 -23.51 7.00
C ILE A 11 35.72 -23.14 7.29
N SER A 12 35.23 -23.42 8.49
CA SER A 12 33.84 -23.10 8.89
C SER A 12 33.60 -21.61 9.15
N SER A 13 34.65 -20.84 9.40
CA SER A 13 34.57 -19.42 9.71
C SER A 13 34.45 -18.49 8.47
N LEU A 14 34.77 -18.98 7.28
CA LEU A 14 34.74 -18.19 6.03
C LEU A 14 33.38 -18.19 5.32
N LEU A 15 32.44 -19.01 5.76
CA LEU A 15 31.12 -19.12 5.10
C LEU A 15 30.05 -18.16 5.66
N PHE A 16 30.35 -17.38 6.70
CA PHE A 16 29.40 -16.45 7.31
C PHE A 16 29.57 -14.98 6.92
N ALA A 17 30.53 -14.64 6.06
CA ALA A 17 30.81 -13.24 5.69
C ALA A 17 30.25 -12.80 4.34
N GLY A 18 29.34 -13.56 3.75
CA GLY A 18 28.82 -13.30 2.42
C GLY A 18 27.29 -13.21 2.33
N GLY A 19 26.66 -12.27 3.03
CA GLY A 19 25.21 -12.25 2.90
C GLY A 19 24.48 -11.09 3.54
N CYS A 20 24.82 -9.83 3.25
CA CYS A 20 23.93 -8.69 3.48
C CYS A 20 24.44 -7.43 2.80
N ALA A 21 24.71 -7.49 1.49
CA ALA A 21 25.03 -6.25 0.77
C ALA A 21 24.60 -6.37 -0.70
N ALA A 22 23.32 -6.48 -0.93
CA ALA A 22 22.79 -6.23 -2.26
C ALA A 22 21.31 -5.87 -2.10
N ILE A 23 20.99 -4.63 -2.01
CA ILE A 23 19.82 -3.98 -2.61
C ILE A 23 19.79 -2.52 -2.12
N ILE A 24 20.78 -1.73 -2.50
CA ILE A 24 20.59 -0.28 -2.67
C ILE A 24 21.52 0.17 -3.79
N ALA A 25 21.19 -0.16 -5.02
CA ALA A 25 21.73 0.49 -6.19
C ALA A 25 20.77 0.30 -7.36
N GLY A 26 19.81 1.19 -7.45
CA GLY A 26 18.85 1.22 -8.54
C GLY A 26 18.08 2.53 -8.44
N GLY A 27 18.70 3.58 -9.00
CA GLY A 27 18.19 4.94 -8.95
C GLY A 27 16.86 5.11 -9.64
N ALA A 28 16.20 6.10 -9.15
CA ALA A 28 15.32 7.07 -9.77
C ALA A 28 14.48 6.66 -10.98
N THR A 29 13.21 7.01 -10.90
CA THR A 29 12.14 7.01 -11.88
C THR A 29 11.32 5.74 -11.96
N GLY A 30 10.29 5.70 -11.17
CA GLY A 30 9.23 4.70 -11.28
C GLY A 30 8.56 4.54 -9.93
N THR A 31 7.32 4.88 -9.88
CA THR A 31 6.42 4.54 -8.78
C THR A 31 6.63 3.06 -8.42
N GLN A 32 7.51 2.81 -7.46
CA GLN A 32 7.73 1.45 -6.95
C GLN A 32 6.44 1.02 -6.26
N LYS A 33 5.71 0.18 -6.95
CA LYS A 33 4.61 -0.62 -6.41
C LYS A 33 5.20 -1.59 -5.41
N LEU A 34 5.47 -1.15 -4.20
CA LEU A 34 5.75 -2.06 -3.09
C LEU A 34 4.44 -2.75 -2.70
N LEU A 35 4.10 -3.80 -3.46
CA LEU A 35 3.17 -4.81 -2.99
C LEU A 35 3.94 -5.68 -2.02
N GLU A 36 3.84 -5.38 -0.75
CA GLU A 36 4.42 -6.21 0.30
C GLU A 36 3.60 -7.50 0.40
N TYR A 37 4.22 -8.60 0.00
CA TYR A 37 3.63 -9.93 0.03
C TYR A 37 3.80 -10.49 1.44
N THR A 38 2.76 -10.52 2.23
CA THR A 38 2.75 -11.23 3.50
C THR A 38 1.99 -12.55 3.36
N PHE A 39 2.52 -13.60 4.01
CA PHE A 39 2.00 -14.99 4.00
C PHE A 39 0.56 -15.15 4.54
N GLU A 40 -0.10 -14.07 4.94
CA GLU A 40 -1.42 -14.10 5.58
C GLU A 40 -2.61 -14.01 4.62
N ASN A 41 -2.40 -14.05 3.29
CA ASN A 41 -3.45 -13.82 2.28
C ASN A 41 -4.23 -12.50 2.48
N VAL A 42 -3.54 -11.48 2.93
CA VAL A 42 -4.02 -10.11 3.11
C VAL A 42 -3.30 -9.22 2.10
N ALA A 43 -4.02 -8.40 1.37
CA ALA A 43 -3.42 -7.47 0.43
C ALA A 43 -3.05 -6.17 1.17
N LYS A 44 -1.77 -5.75 1.07
CA LYS A 44 -1.27 -4.51 1.69
C LYS A 44 -0.70 -3.58 0.63
N LYS A 45 -0.89 -2.27 0.82
CA LYS A 45 -0.30 -1.23 -0.03
C LYS A 45 -0.10 0.06 0.72
N THR A 46 1.01 0.75 0.44
CA THR A 46 1.31 2.08 0.94
C THR A 46 0.99 3.12 -0.12
N PHE A 47 0.29 4.18 0.28
CA PHE A 47 -0.09 5.31 -0.56
C PHE A 47 0.57 6.58 -0.05
N THR A 48 1.13 7.38 -0.96
CA THR A 48 1.63 8.73 -0.66
C THR A 48 0.45 9.71 -0.70
N SER A 49 -0.40 9.61 0.32
CA SER A 49 -1.61 10.43 0.49
C SER A 49 -1.99 10.49 1.96
N LYS A 50 -2.64 11.59 2.35
CA LYS A 50 -3.15 11.79 3.72
C LYS A 50 -4.19 10.72 4.05
N ILE A 51 -4.23 10.32 5.31
CA ILE A 51 -5.12 9.26 5.78
C ILE A 51 -6.61 9.53 5.49
N MET A 52 -7.05 10.79 5.57
CA MET A 52 -8.44 11.17 5.25
C MET A 52 -8.77 10.93 3.78
N THR A 53 -7.87 11.32 2.87
CA THR A 53 -8.01 11.05 1.44
C THR A 53 -8.07 9.56 1.14
N VAL A 54 -7.20 8.78 1.79
CA VAL A 54 -7.18 7.33 1.61
C VAL A 54 -8.46 6.68 2.13
N ARG A 55 -9.00 7.16 3.27
CA ARG A 55 -10.29 6.70 3.79
C ARG A 55 -11.43 6.96 2.80
N ASP A 56 -11.53 8.17 2.30
CA ASP A 56 -12.63 8.57 1.40
C ASP A 56 -12.56 7.80 0.08
N VAL A 57 -11.35 7.63 -0.48
CA VAL A 57 -11.11 6.81 -1.67
C VAL A 57 -11.41 5.33 -1.42
N SER A 58 -11.17 4.82 -0.20
CA SER A 58 -11.52 3.44 0.14
C SER A 58 -13.03 3.22 0.07
N ILE A 59 -13.80 4.13 0.63
CA ILE A 59 -15.27 4.07 0.59
C ILE A 59 -15.76 4.16 -0.86
N GLU A 60 -15.24 5.10 -1.66
CA GLU A 60 -15.58 5.25 -3.08
C GLU A 60 -15.25 3.97 -3.88
N ALA A 61 -14.10 3.36 -3.62
CA ALA A 61 -13.70 2.11 -4.29
C ALA A 61 -14.65 0.95 -3.95
N LEU A 62 -15.10 0.84 -2.70
CA LEU A 62 -16.08 -0.15 -2.26
C LEU A 62 -17.43 0.07 -2.94
N ASP A 63 -17.92 1.30 -2.99
CA ASP A 63 -19.19 1.67 -3.63
C ASP A 63 -19.16 1.35 -5.12
N GLN A 64 -18.07 1.66 -5.84
CA GLN A 64 -17.89 1.32 -7.26
C GLN A 64 -17.87 -0.18 -7.52
N MET A 65 -17.56 -1.00 -6.52
CA MET A 65 -17.61 -2.46 -6.58
C MET A 65 -18.95 -3.03 -6.14
N GLY A 66 -19.91 -2.19 -5.75
CA GLY A 66 -21.21 -2.63 -5.24
C GLY A 66 -21.12 -3.30 -3.86
N LEU A 67 -20.09 -2.97 -3.09
CA LEU A 67 -19.91 -3.44 -1.73
C LEU A 67 -20.53 -2.42 -0.76
N SER A 68 -21.58 -2.81 -0.05
CA SER A 68 -22.24 -1.93 0.90
C SER A 68 -21.31 -1.62 2.07
N HIS A 69 -21.06 -0.36 2.29
CA HIS A 69 -20.35 0.12 3.47
C HIS A 69 -21.23 -0.05 4.71
N GLU A 70 -20.74 -0.81 5.69
CA GLU A 70 -21.49 -1.13 6.91
C GLU A 70 -21.09 -0.23 8.08
N LYS A 71 -19.77 -0.03 8.26
CA LYS A 71 -19.23 0.70 9.39
C LYS A 71 -17.86 1.30 9.10
N THR A 72 -17.61 2.51 9.58
CA THR A 72 -16.28 3.08 9.74
C THR A 72 -16.00 3.33 11.21
N GLY A 73 -14.91 2.75 11.72
CA GLY A 73 -14.38 2.97 13.06
C GLY A 73 -13.10 3.79 13.01
N GLN A 74 -12.85 4.59 14.02
CA GLN A 74 -11.54 5.20 14.25
C GLN A 74 -10.73 4.30 15.18
N THR A 75 -9.50 4.03 14.82
CA THR A 75 -8.53 3.28 15.64
C THR A 75 -7.48 4.24 16.20
N GLY A 76 -6.64 3.77 17.11
CA GLY A 76 -5.57 4.62 17.67
C GLY A 76 -4.57 5.11 16.62
N THR A 77 -4.43 4.42 15.49
CA THR A 77 -3.46 4.72 14.42
C THR A 77 -4.11 5.12 13.09
N GLY A 78 -5.46 5.07 13.00
CA GLY A 78 -6.14 5.40 11.77
C GLY A 78 -7.62 5.02 11.72
N PHE A 79 -8.01 4.28 10.67
CA PHE A 79 -9.41 3.91 10.43
C PHE A 79 -9.54 2.43 10.09
N GLU A 80 -10.66 1.87 10.49
CA GLU A 80 -11.14 0.55 10.08
C GLU A 80 -12.47 0.71 9.34
N ILE A 81 -12.59 0.13 8.16
CA ILE A 81 -13.80 0.14 7.34
C ILE A 81 -14.27 -1.29 7.16
N LEU A 82 -15.52 -1.54 7.54
CA LEU A 82 -16.20 -2.81 7.31
C LEU A 82 -17.22 -2.63 6.19
N ALA A 83 -17.14 -3.48 5.18
CA ALA A 83 -18.04 -3.47 4.04
C ALA A 83 -18.31 -4.89 3.57
N GLY A 84 -19.37 -5.09 2.81
CA GLY A 84 -19.65 -6.40 2.30
C GLY A 84 -20.87 -6.48 1.41
N THR A 85 -21.19 -7.69 1.02
CA THR A 85 -22.43 -8.08 0.35
C THR A 85 -22.75 -9.52 0.74
N LYS A 86 -23.86 -10.07 0.28
CA LYS A 86 -24.27 -11.43 0.63
C LYS A 86 -23.15 -12.45 0.31
N GLY A 87 -22.49 -12.95 1.36
CA GLY A 87 -21.44 -13.96 1.25
C GLY A 87 -20.01 -13.43 1.04
N LEU A 88 -19.80 -12.10 1.02
CA LEU A 88 -18.48 -11.47 0.97
C LEU A 88 -18.38 -10.42 2.07
N THR A 89 -17.37 -10.53 2.93
CA THR A 89 -17.02 -9.53 3.94
C THR A 89 -15.65 -8.94 3.62
N VAL A 90 -15.53 -7.64 3.66
CA VAL A 90 -14.30 -6.88 3.43
C VAL A 90 -14.01 -6.01 4.62
N GLU A 91 -12.80 -6.12 5.13
CA GLU A 91 -12.25 -5.32 6.21
C GLU A 91 -11.05 -4.55 5.66
N ILE A 92 -11.07 -3.25 5.76
CA ILE A 92 -9.98 -2.36 5.32
C ILE A 92 -9.46 -1.64 6.55
N GLU A 93 -8.20 -1.87 6.85
CA GLU A 93 -7.47 -1.15 7.88
C GLU A 93 -6.57 -0.10 7.21
N ILE A 94 -6.64 1.14 7.69
CA ILE A 94 -5.88 2.28 7.17
C ILE A 94 -5.08 2.85 8.33
N GLU A 95 -3.76 2.76 8.24
CA GLU A 95 -2.82 3.25 9.24
C GLU A 95 -2.09 4.49 8.71
N GLN A 96 -1.93 5.49 9.55
CA GLN A 96 -1.08 6.63 9.24
C GLN A 96 0.39 6.28 9.53
N VAL A 97 1.22 6.24 8.50
CA VAL A 97 2.67 6.01 8.63
C VAL A 97 3.40 7.33 8.86
N THR A 98 3.03 8.36 8.10
CA THR A 98 3.49 9.74 8.27
C THR A 98 2.35 10.70 7.92
N GLY A 99 2.55 12.01 8.08
CA GLY A 99 1.52 13.00 7.72
C GLY A 99 1.04 12.95 6.26
N GLN A 100 1.82 12.36 5.36
CA GLN A 100 1.53 12.27 3.92
C GLN A 100 1.57 10.83 3.38
N VAL A 101 1.75 9.84 4.25
CA VAL A 101 1.87 8.43 3.85
C VAL A 101 0.96 7.59 4.71
N SER A 102 0.11 6.81 4.06
CA SER A 102 -0.82 5.89 4.72
C SER A 102 -0.63 4.48 4.18
N ARG A 103 -0.73 3.49 5.06
CA ARG A 103 -0.72 2.06 4.73
C ARG A 103 -2.14 1.55 4.77
N VAL A 104 -2.52 0.78 3.75
CA VAL A 104 -3.82 0.12 3.66
C VAL A 104 -3.62 -1.38 3.66
N THR A 105 -4.35 -2.05 4.51
CA THR A 105 -4.45 -3.50 4.60
C THR A 105 -5.88 -3.91 4.27
N VAL A 106 -6.07 -4.76 3.28
CA VAL A 106 -7.38 -5.24 2.86
C VAL A 106 -7.48 -6.75 3.09
N ASN A 107 -8.46 -7.14 3.86
CA ASN A 107 -8.80 -8.52 4.16
C ASN A 107 -10.21 -8.81 3.63
N ALA A 108 -10.31 -9.60 2.56
CA ALA A 108 -11.59 -10.03 2.00
C ALA A 108 -11.83 -11.50 2.28
N LYS A 109 -13.03 -11.85 2.74
CA LYS A 109 -13.45 -13.21 3.11
C LYS A 109 -14.74 -13.56 2.40
N ARG A 110 -14.76 -14.71 1.72
CA ARG A 110 -15.96 -15.26 1.10
C ARG A 110 -16.50 -16.42 1.94
N GLY A 111 -17.76 -16.27 2.39
CA GLY A 111 -18.33 -17.19 3.38
C GLY A 111 -17.61 -17.10 4.72
N TRP A 112 -17.59 -18.20 5.48
CA TRP A 112 -17.05 -18.18 6.84
C TRP A 112 -15.51 -18.11 6.91
N PHE A 113 -14.79 -18.78 5.99
CA PHE A 113 -13.32 -18.96 6.19
C PHE A 113 -12.46 -18.81 4.93
N ARG A 114 -13.05 -18.67 3.75
CA ARG A 114 -12.27 -18.57 2.51
C ARG A 114 -11.79 -17.13 2.30
N LYS A 115 -10.51 -16.92 2.42
CA LYS A 115 -9.88 -15.64 2.07
C LYS A 115 -9.97 -15.43 0.57
N ASP A 116 -10.39 -14.24 0.14
CA ASP A 116 -10.53 -13.83 -1.26
C ASP A 116 -9.49 -12.75 -1.59
N TYR A 117 -8.26 -13.22 -1.78
CA TYR A 117 -7.14 -12.33 -2.12
C TYR A 117 -7.34 -11.58 -3.43
N ALA A 118 -8.02 -12.18 -4.41
CA ALA A 118 -8.29 -11.54 -5.69
C ALA A 118 -9.16 -10.29 -5.51
N THR A 119 -10.22 -10.37 -4.71
CA THR A 119 -11.08 -9.23 -4.36
C THR A 119 -10.28 -8.17 -3.58
N ALA A 120 -9.48 -8.56 -2.59
CA ALA A 120 -8.66 -7.62 -1.83
C ALA A 120 -7.68 -6.85 -2.72
N LYS A 121 -7.04 -7.51 -3.67
CA LYS A 121 -6.13 -6.91 -4.65
C LYS A 121 -6.85 -5.95 -5.60
N GLU A 122 -8.05 -6.31 -6.06
CA GLU A 122 -8.85 -5.45 -6.95
C GLU A 122 -9.28 -4.16 -6.23
N ILE A 123 -9.65 -4.23 -4.95
CA ILE A 123 -9.95 -3.05 -4.14
C ILE A 123 -8.75 -2.10 -4.11
N LEU A 124 -7.56 -2.60 -3.77
CA LEU A 124 -6.34 -1.77 -3.75
C LEU A 124 -6.01 -1.16 -5.10
N LYS A 125 -6.25 -1.87 -6.19
CA LYS A 125 -6.05 -1.37 -7.55
C LYS A 125 -7.02 -0.23 -7.88
N ARG A 126 -8.28 -0.34 -7.50
CA ARG A 126 -9.28 0.73 -7.68
C ARG A 126 -8.94 1.96 -6.87
N MET A 127 -8.55 1.79 -5.62
CA MET A 127 -8.07 2.88 -4.79
C MET A 127 -6.89 3.62 -5.44
N GLU A 128 -5.93 2.89 -6.00
CA GLU A 128 -4.80 3.49 -6.72
C GLU A 128 -5.25 4.34 -7.91
N LEU A 129 -6.18 3.84 -8.70
CA LEU A 129 -6.71 4.58 -9.85
C LEU A 129 -7.44 5.87 -9.42
N LEU A 130 -8.21 5.81 -8.33
CA LEU A 130 -8.93 6.97 -7.79
C LEU A 130 -7.97 8.01 -7.22
N ILE A 131 -6.97 7.61 -6.45
CA ILE A 131 -5.94 8.52 -5.92
C ILE A 131 -5.19 9.21 -7.07
N ASN A 132 -4.77 8.45 -8.08
CA ASN A 132 -4.08 9.02 -9.24
C ASN A 132 -4.96 10.01 -10.01
N ARG A 133 -6.26 9.74 -10.13
CA ARG A 133 -7.22 10.67 -10.75
C ARG A 133 -7.34 11.97 -9.96
N GLN A 134 -7.45 11.91 -8.64
CA GLN A 134 -7.53 13.09 -7.78
C GLN A 134 -6.25 13.94 -7.88
N ILE A 135 -5.08 13.32 -7.89
CA ILE A 135 -3.80 14.01 -8.04
C ILE A 135 -3.74 14.72 -9.40
N THR A 136 -4.14 14.05 -10.47
CA THR A 136 -4.14 14.62 -11.83
C THR A 136 -5.12 15.79 -11.94
N GLN A 137 -6.29 15.71 -11.33
CA GLN A 137 -7.28 16.79 -11.29
C GLN A 137 -6.76 17.99 -10.50
N ALA A 138 -6.14 17.76 -9.34
CA ALA A 138 -5.55 18.83 -8.55
C ALA A 138 -4.42 19.56 -9.29
N MET A 139 -3.58 18.83 -10.01
CA MET A 139 -2.52 19.43 -10.85
C MET A 139 -3.08 20.25 -12.02
N LYS A 140 -4.20 19.81 -12.60
CA LYS A 140 -4.86 20.52 -13.70
C LYS A 140 -5.48 21.83 -13.21
N SER A 141 -6.18 21.81 -12.07
CA SER A 141 -6.79 23.02 -11.49
C SER A 141 -5.73 24.06 -11.09
N SER A 142 -4.62 23.62 -10.52
CA SER A 142 -3.51 24.54 -10.17
C SER A 142 -2.87 25.21 -11.39
N ARG A 143 -2.86 24.52 -12.53
CA ARG A 143 -2.33 25.11 -13.78
C ARG A 143 -3.29 26.10 -14.45
N GLU A 144 -4.57 25.92 -14.24
CA GLU A 144 -5.62 26.78 -14.80
C GLU A 144 -5.75 28.13 -14.04
N ASP A 145 -5.38 28.10 -12.75
CA ASP A 145 -5.36 29.33 -11.90
C ASP A 145 -4.13 30.21 -12.16
N ASP A 146 -3.04 29.65 -12.70
CA ASP A 146 -1.90 30.40 -13.24
C ASP A 146 -2.19 30.88 -14.66
N GLY A 147 -3.27 31.68 -14.84
CA GLY A 147 -3.65 32.26 -16.09
C GLY A 147 -2.48 32.99 -16.78
N PRO A 148 -2.48 33.13 -18.12
CA PRO A 148 -1.35 33.72 -18.83
C PRO A 148 -1.11 35.13 -18.28
N LEU A 149 0.09 35.34 -17.72
CA LEU A 149 0.62 36.67 -17.44
C LEU A 149 0.56 37.43 -18.75
N ILE A 150 -0.53 38.21 -18.96
CA ILE A 150 -0.58 39.18 -20.00
C ILE A 150 0.50 40.20 -19.66
N LEU A 151 1.64 40.03 -20.28
CA LEU A 151 2.70 41.04 -20.32
C LEU A 151 2.11 42.30 -20.99
N LEU A 152 1.54 43.17 -20.16
CA LEU A 152 1.30 44.55 -20.56
C LEU A 152 2.66 45.21 -20.72
N ILE A 153 3.21 45.12 -21.93
CA ILE A 153 4.32 45.96 -22.37
C ILE A 153 3.72 47.33 -22.72
N PRO A 154 4.22 48.41 -22.12
CA PRO A 154 3.79 49.76 -22.44
C PRO A 154 4.23 50.20 -23.83
#